data_7f902d705df46c820186c1cda3e133cc
#
_entry.id   7f902d705df46c820186c1cda3e133cc
#
_cell.length_a   1.000
_cell.length_b   1.000
_cell.length_c   1.000
_cell.angle_alpha   90.00
_cell.angle_beta   90.00
_cell.angle_gamma   90.00
#
_symmetry.space_group_name_H-M   'P 1'
#
loop_
_entity.id
_entity.type
_entity.pdbx_description
1 polymer ?
#
loop_
_entity_poly.entity_id
_entity_poly.type
_entity_poly.pdbx_seq_one_letter_code
_entity_poly.pdbx_strand_id
1 'polypeptide(L)'
;MERMNELGFYTLAGAPRSPRDLIDEVRQGEAMGLGSAFISERFNIKEAATLSGAVGAVSTEIGIATAATNHNTRHPMVTAAYAMTMHR
;
A
#
# COMPACT_ATOMS: atom_id res chain seq x y z
N MET A 1 19.00 11.70 -4.07
CA MET A 1 17.89 12.08 -4.96
C MET A 1 16.86 12.88 -4.17
N GLU A 2 16.39 13.95 -4.73
CA GLU A 2 15.34 14.75 -4.10
C GLU A 2 14.00 14.02 -4.15
N ARG A 3 13.28 14.05 -3.04
CA ARG A 3 11.98 13.39 -2.96
C ARG A 3 10.88 14.23 -3.58
N MET A 4 10.00 13.59 -4.33
CA MET A 4 8.83 14.22 -4.94
C MET A 4 7.59 13.83 -4.11
N ASN A 5 7.48 14.45 -2.93
CA ASN A 5 6.45 14.07 -1.96
C ASN A 5 5.02 14.28 -2.45
N GLU A 6 4.82 15.16 -3.41
CA GLU A 6 3.51 15.41 -4.00
C GLU A 6 3.11 14.38 -5.06
N LEU A 7 4.00 13.48 -5.44
CA LEU A 7 3.72 12.45 -6.43
C LEU A 7 3.53 11.09 -5.77
N GLY A 8 2.50 10.40 -6.19
CA GLY A 8 2.24 9.03 -5.78
C GLY A 8 2.09 8.13 -6.99
N PHE A 9 2.04 6.83 -6.74
CA PHE A 9 1.83 5.86 -7.81
C PHE A 9 0.87 4.76 -7.36
N TYR A 10 0.18 4.18 -8.34
CA TYR A 10 -0.78 3.12 -8.11
C TYR A 10 -0.06 1.77 -8.17
N THR A 11 -0.26 0.95 -7.15
CA THR A 11 0.43 -0.34 -7.07
C THR A 11 -0.41 -1.48 -7.61
N LEU A 12 0.26 -2.53 -8.05
CA LEU A 12 -0.35 -3.79 -8.48
C LEU A 12 -1.53 -3.61 -9.43
N ALA A 13 -1.29 -2.87 -10.50
CA ALA A 13 -2.32 -2.67 -11.53
C ALA A 13 -2.74 -4.01 -12.13
N GLY A 14 -4.04 -4.16 -12.35
CA GLY A 14 -4.57 -5.38 -12.95
C GLY A 14 -4.63 -6.55 -11.98
N ALA A 15 -4.23 -7.74 -12.44
CA ALA A 15 -4.23 -8.98 -11.65
C ALA A 15 -2.80 -9.39 -11.34
N PRO A 16 -2.26 -8.98 -10.20
CA PRO A 16 -0.89 -9.32 -9.82
C PRO A 16 -0.75 -10.81 -9.52
N ARG A 17 0.45 -11.36 -9.75
CA ARG A 17 0.74 -12.76 -9.49
C ARG A 17 0.98 -13.03 -8.02
N SER A 18 1.57 -12.06 -7.32
CA SER A 18 2.04 -12.27 -5.94
C SER A 18 2.14 -10.93 -5.21
N PRO A 19 1.95 -10.92 -3.87
CA PRO A 19 2.25 -9.74 -3.06
C PRO A 19 3.72 -9.29 -3.18
N ARG A 20 4.61 -10.18 -3.58
CA ARG A 20 6.03 -9.83 -3.80
C ARG A 20 6.23 -8.83 -4.92
N ASP A 21 5.33 -8.83 -5.90
CA ASP A 21 5.36 -7.83 -6.97
C ASP A 21 5.18 -6.43 -6.40
N LEU A 22 4.34 -6.30 -5.37
CA LEU A 22 4.14 -5.03 -4.68
C LEU A 22 5.41 -4.57 -3.98
N ILE A 23 6.15 -5.48 -3.35
CA ILE A 23 7.41 -5.14 -2.67
C ILE A 23 8.40 -4.53 -3.65
N ASP A 24 8.54 -5.15 -4.82
CA ASP A 24 9.44 -4.65 -5.85
C ASP A 24 9.01 -3.28 -6.37
N GLU A 25 7.71 -3.09 -6.62
CA GLU A 25 7.17 -1.80 -7.08
C GLU A 25 7.44 -0.70 -6.06
N VAL A 26 7.19 -0.99 -4.78
CA VAL A 26 7.37 0.01 -3.72
C VAL A 26 8.84 0.37 -3.52
N ARG A 27 9.72 -0.62 -3.57
CA ARG A 27 11.16 -0.35 -3.47
C ARG A 27 11.65 0.52 -4.62
N GLN A 28 11.18 0.25 -5.83
CA GLN A 28 11.50 1.08 -6.98
C GLN A 28 10.94 2.49 -6.84
N GLY A 29 9.68 2.63 -6.43
CA GLY A 29 9.05 3.92 -6.21
C GLY A 29 9.77 4.74 -5.15
N GLU A 30 10.14 4.11 -4.05
CA GLU A 30 10.86 4.78 -2.97
C GLU A 30 12.26 5.20 -3.44
N ALA A 31 12.95 4.35 -4.18
CA ALA A 31 14.26 4.67 -4.74
C ALA A 31 14.19 5.84 -5.74
N MET A 32 13.07 5.99 -6.43
CA MET A 32 12.84 7.10 -7.35
C MET A 32 12.43 8.41 -6.64
N GLY A 33 12.22 8.36 -5.33
CA GLY A 33 11.83 9.52 -4.55
C GLY A 33 10.35 9.83 -4.56
N LEU A 34 9.50 8.90 -4.97
CA LEU A 34 8.06 9.10 -4.96
C LEU A 34 7.52 9.14 -3.52
N GLY A 35 6.50 9.95 -3.30
CA GLY A 35 6.02 10.24 -1.96
C GLY A 35 5.04 9.23 -1.39
N SER A 36 4.25 8.58 -2.24
CA SER A 36 3.16 7.68 -1.76
C SER A 36 2.94 6.51 -2.69
N ALA A 37 2.64 5.36 -2.08
CA ALA A 37 2.18 4.18 -2.78
C ALA A 37 0.69 4.00 -2.46
N PHE A 38 -0.14 3.93 -3.49
CA PHE A 38 -1.59 3.77 -3.35
C PHE A 38 -1.96 2.32 -3.55
N ILE A 39 -2.56 1.71 -2.53
CA ILE A 39 -2.96 0.31 -2.54
C ILE A 39 -4.47 0.22 -2.68
N SER A 40 -4.91 -0.48 -3.71
CA SER A 40 -6.33 -0.76 -3.91
C SER A 40 -6.65 -2.18 -3.53
N GLU A 41 -7.94 -2.47 -3.44
CA GLU A 41 -8.40 -3.80 -3.06
C GLU A 41 -9.39 -4.30 -4.11
N ARG A 42 -9.32 -5.59 -4.39
CA ARG A 42 -10.22 -6.23 -5.33
C ARG A 42 -10.51 -7.64 -4.82
N PHE A 43 -11.78 -7.96 -4.69
CA PHE A 43 -12.21 -9.26 -4.15
C PHE A 43 -11.44 -10.42 -4.80
N ASN A 44 -10.95 -11.29 -3.95
CA ASN A 44 -10.23 -12.51 -4.35
C ASN A 44 -8.96 -12.30 -5.17
N ILE A 45 -8.47 -11.06 -5.27
CA ILE A 45 -7.25 -10.77 -6.01
C ILE A 45 -6.23 -10.06 -5.11
N LYS A 46 -6.65 -9.01 -4.41
CA LYS A 46 -5.75 -8.25 -3.53
C LYS A 46 -6.52 -7.64 -2.37
N GLU A 47 -5.92 -7.69 -1.20
CA GLU A 47 -6.52 -7.23 0.05
C GLU A 47 -5.60 -6.18 0.69
N ALA A 48 -6.19 -5.04 1.06
CA ALA A 48 -5.42 -3.86 1.41
C ALA A 48 -4.59 -3.99 2.70
N ALA A 49 -5.16 -4.58 3.74
CA ALA A 49 -4.46 -4.65 5.03
C ALA A 49 -3.21 -5.51 4.94
N THR A 50 -3.30 -6.68 4.31
CA THR A 50 -2.16 -7.57 4.12
C THR A 50 -1.08 -6.91 3.27
N LEU A 51 -1.48 -6.27 2.17
CA LEU A 51 -0.54 -5.60 1.28
C LEU A 51 0.11 -4.39 1.94
N SER A 52 -0.66 -3.61 2.70
CA SER A 52 -0.11 -2.47 3.45
C SER A 52 0.94 -2.93 4.45
N GLY A 53 0.71 -4.05 5.14
CA GLY A 53 1.69 -4.62 6.06
C GLY A 53 2.98 -5.01 5.35
N ALA A 54 2.89 -5.63 4.17
CA ALA A 54 4.07 -6.01 3.39
C ALA A 54 4.88 -4.77 2.98
N VAL A 55 4.20 -3.72 2.53
CA VAL A 55 4.86 -2.46 2.14
C VAL A 55 5.52 -1.81 3.36
N GLY A 56 4.81 -1.77 4.48
CA GLY A 56 5.33 -1.17 5.71
C GLY A 56 6.60 -1.85 6.21
N ALA A 57 6.72 -3.16 5.99
CA ALA A 57 7.88 -3.92 6.43
C ALA A 57 9.14 -3.62 5.62
N VAL A 58 9.00 -3.17 4.37
CA VAL A 58 10.14 -3.00 3.46
C VAL A 58 10.41 -1.55 3.08
N SER A 59 9.56 -0.63 3.51
CA SER A 59 9.70 0.80 3.19
C SER A 59 10.21 1.57 4.41
N THR A 60 10.81 2.73 4.17
CA THR A 60 11.33 3.59 5.23
C THR A 60 10.72 5.00 5.21
N GLU A 61 10.47 5.56 4.05
CA GLU A 61 10.03 6.96 3.93
C GLU A 61 8.72 7.15 3.17
N ILE A 62 8.36 6.20 2.32
CA ILE A 62 7.22 6.36 1.43
C ILE A 62 5.89 6.29 2.22
N GLY A 63 4.96 7.16 1.88
CA GLY A 63 3.61 7.09 2.44
C GLY A 63 2.84 5.92 1.86
N ILE A 64 2.03 5.29 2.69
CA ILE A 64 1.16 4.19 2.28
C ILE A 64 -0.28 4.66 2.38
N ALA A 65 -1.00 4.62 1.26
CA ALA A 65 -2.38 5.04 1.20
C ALA A 65 -3.23 3.94 0.56
N THR A 66 -4.51 3.94 0.88
CA THR A 66 -5.46 3.02 0.25
C THR A 66 -6.36 3.79 -0.70
N ALA A 67 -6.65 3.18 -1.88
CA ALA A 67 -7.55 3.81 -2.84
C ALA A 67 -7.99 2.77 -3.90
N ALA A 68 -9.11 2.11 -3.74
CA ALA A 68 -9.98 2.24 -2.58
C ALA A 68 -10.03 0.92 -1.81
N THR A 69 -10.41 0.97 -0.53
CA THR A 69 -10.67 -0.23 0.24
C THR A 69 -12.17 -0.48 0.33
N ASN A 70 -12.54 -1.74 0.51
CA ASN A 70 -13.93 -2.09 0.70
C ASN A 70 -14.22 -2.20 2.21
N HIS A 71 -14.75 -1.14 2.79
CA HIS A 71 -15.06 -1.11 4.22
C HIS A 71 -16.31 -1.95 4.58
N ASN A 72 -17.09 -2.38 3.59
CA ASN A 72 -18.28 -3.22 3.84
C ASN A 72 -17.90 -4.65 4.21
N THR A 73 -16.70 -5.09 3.91
CA THR A 73 -16.23 -6.44 4.22
C THR A 73 -15.49 -6.53 5.55
N ARG A 74 -15.30 -5.40 6.23
CA ARG A 74 -14.61 -5.35 7.52
C ARG A 74 -15.44 -4.57 8.52
N HIS A 75 -15.42 -5.03 9.77
CA HIS A 75 -15.97 -4.24 10.85
C HIS A 75 -15.14 -2.95 10.99
N PRO A 76 -15.75 -1.79 11.22
CA PRO A 76 -15.00 -0.52 11.37
C PRO A 76 -13.88 -0.58 12.41
N MET A 77 -14.06 -1.33 13.50
CA MET A 77 -13.02 -1.48 14.52
C MET A 77 -11.79 -2.19 13.98
N VAL A 78 -11.96 -3.15 13.08
CA VAL A 78 -10.85 -3.87 12.45
C VAL A 78 -10.08 -2.92 11.54
N THR A 79 -10.79 -2.11 10.76
CA THR A 79 -10.16 -1.11 9.89
C THR A 79 -9.38 -0.09 10.70
N ALA A 80 -9.96 0.41 11.78
CA ALA A 80 -9.29 1.36 12.66
C ALA A 80 -8.04 0.74 13.30
N ALA A 81 -8.14 -0.52 13.74
CA ALA A 81 -7.03 -1.22 14.37
C ALA A 81 -5.84 -1.39 13.42
N TYR A 82 -6.11 -1.79 12.18
CA TYR A 82 -5.01 -1.96 11.23
C TYR A 82 -4.39 -0.60 10.85
N ALA A 83 -5.20 0.44 10.69
CA ALA A 83 -4.68 1.78 10.39
C ALA A 83 -3.77 2.30 11.52
N MET A 84 -4.18 2.10 12.76
CA MET A 84 -3.36 2.48 13.93
C MET A 84 -2.07 1.67 14.00
N THR A 85 -2.14 0.38 13.70
CA THR A 85 -0.97 -0.50 13.69
C THR A 85 0.02 -0.05 12.63
N MET A 86 -0.45 0.30 11.45
CA MET A 86 0.40 0.77 10.35
C MET A 86 1.08 2.11 10.68
N HIS A 87 0.41 2.95 11.47
CA HIS A 87 0.94 4.27 11.83
C HIS A 87 2.11 4.18 12.82
N ARG A 88 2.22 3.07 13.54
CA ARG A 88 3.33 2.87 14.48
C ARG A 88 4.62 2.56 13.75
#